data_be03a663382a09879478825c4544348f
#
_entry.id   be03a663382a09879478825c4544348f
#
_cell.length_a   1.000
_cell.length_b   1.000
_cell.length_c   1.000
_cell.angle_alpha   90.00
_cell.angle_beta   90.00
_cell.angle_gamma   90.00
#
_symmetry.space_group_name_H-M   'P 1'
#
loop_
_entity.id
_entity.type
_entity.pdbx_description
1 polymer ?
#
loop_
_entity_poly.entity_id
_entity_poly.type
_entity_poly.pdbx_seq_one_letter_code
_entity_poly.pdbx_strand_id
1 'polypeptide(L)'
;QRQMCIRDRDKVDRALLARVRAKLAAIDADSISMSQESIAESMMDRRQWFNPFPRVRYTERPDAATASIMEGSIIVLVDNSPAAMILPTRFFDFVQETNDFYFPPLVGSYLRILRVVVFLLTLFITPVWYLLVQDPDLPNSALSFLAVTSEYEVPILAQLLLTEFIVDLLKLASLNTPSVFSNSFSMIGALVLGDFAVQAHWLVPEVLAYMAFVAIANFAQPSYELGYAFKLLRLVLLVSSAALGWVGLALGTLLIIVLLVTTRPIAGGHYMLSLIHISEPTRHAQIS
;
A
#
# COMPACT_ATOMS: atom_id res chain seq x y z
N GLN A 1 2.83 -32.60 13.26
CA GLN A 1 1.85 -31.52 13.05
C GLN A 1 0.92 -31.31 14.25
N ARG A 2 0.31 -32.35 14.82
CA ARG A 2 -0.54 -32.23 16.04
C ARG A 2 0.21 -31.69 17.26
N GLN A 3 1.49 -32.06 17.43
CA GLN A 3 2.30 -31.57 18.55
C GLN A 3 2.67 -30.09 18.42
N MET A 4 2.94 -29.58 17.21
CA MET A 4 3.18 -28.15 16.98
C MET A 4 1.93 -27.31 17.31
N CYS A 5 0.76 -27.70 16.87
CA CYS A 5 -0.50 -27.00 17.19
C CYS A 5 -0.81 -26.97 18.70
N ILE A 6 -0.35 -27.97 19.49
CA ILE A 6 -0.56 -28.02 20.94
C ILE A 6 0.42 -27.08 21.67
N ARG A 7 1.65 -26.94 21.16
CA ARG A 7 2.70 -26.11 21.80
C ARG A 7 2.43 -24.62 21.65
N ASP A 8 1.76 -24.21 20.58
CA ASP A 8 1.51 -22.79 20.26
C ASP A 8 0.18 -22.25 20.78
N ARG A 9 -0.65 -23.10 21.43
CA ARG A 9 -1.92 -22.70 22.07
C ARG A 9 -1.75 -21.62 23.14
N ASP A 10 -0.60 -21.54 23.77
CA ASP A 10 -0.31 -20.61 24.85
C ASP A 10 0.09 -19.20 24.34
N LYS A 11 0.43 -19.07 23.06
CA LYS A 11 0.81 -17.80 22.45
C LYS A 11 -0.38 -16.99 21.92
N VAL A 12 -1.50 -17.64 21.65
CA VAL A 12 -2.70 -16.97 21.13
C VAL A 12 -3.44 -16.25 22.26
N ASP A 13 -3.68 -14.96 22.09
CA ASP A 13 -4.57 -14.20 22.96
C ASP A 13 -6.00 -14.77 22.88
N ARG A 14 -6.47 -15.39 23.97
CA ARG A 14 -7.80 -16.01 24.06
C ARG A 14 -8.91 -14.99 23.89
N ALA A 15 -8.71 -13.75 24.33
CA ALA A 15 -9.68 -12.68 24.16
C ALA A 15 -9.80 -12.26 22.69
N LEU A 16 -8.69 -12.24 21.96
CA LEU A 16 -8.65 -12.00 20.52
C LEU A 16 -9.40 -13.13 19.77
N LEU A 17 -9.11 -14.38 20.10
CA LEU A 17 -9.77 -15.53 19.48
C LEU A 17 -11.29 -15.52 19.74
N ALA A 18 -11.73 -15.18 20.95
CA ALA A 18 -13.13 -15.06 21.28
C ALA A 18 -13.83 -13.95 20.45
N ARG A 19 -13.18 -12.81 20.27
CA ARG A 19 -13.70 -11.72 19.42
C ARG A 19 -13.82 -12.14 17.95
N VAL A 20 -12.81 -12.80 17.39
CA VAL A 20 -12.87 -13.30 16.00
C VAL A 20 -14.01 -14.30 15.86
N ARG A 21 -14.14 -15.26 16.78
CA ARG A 21 -15.23 -16.23 16.77
C ARG A 21 -16.62 -15.57 16.90
N ALA A 22 -16.75 -14.58 17.76
CA ALA A 22 -18.01 -13.85 17.92
C ALA A 22 -18.39 -13.10 16.64
N LYS A 23 -17.41 -12.44 15.96
CA LYS A 23 -17.65 -11.77 14.67
C LYS A 23 -18.03 -12.75 13.57
N LEU A 24 -17.36 -13.90 13.48
CA LEU A 24 -17.72 -14.96 12.52
C LEU A 24 -19.12 -15.53 12.78
N ALA A 25 -19.48 -15.76 14.05
CA ALA A 25 -20.79 -16.24 14.43
C ALA A 25 -21.92 -15.21 14.22
N ALA A 26 -21.59 -13.93 14.15
CA ALA A 26 -22.54 -12.85 13.90
C ALA A 26 -22.78 -12.58 12.41
N ILE A 27 -22.10 -13.30 11.50
CA ILE A 27 -22.34 -13.20 10.07
C ILE A 27 -23.69 -13.86 9.77
N ASP A 28 -24.66 -13.04 9.37
CA ASP A 28 -25.98 -13.46 8.91
C ASP A 28 -26.02 -13.27 7.38
N ALA A 29 -25.63 -14.30 6.65
CA ALA A 29 -25.60 -14.29 5.21
C ALA A 29 -26.21 -15.57 4.66
N ASP A 30 -27.25 -15.45 3.84
CA ASP A 30 -27.93 -16.59 3.19
C ASP A 30 -27.02 -17.29 2.18
N SER A 31 -26.09 -16.57 1.57
CA SER A 31 -25.07 -17.13 0.68
C SER A 31 -23.80 -16.29 0.69
N ILE A 32 -22.64 -16.94 0.68
CA ILE A 32 -21.35 -16.30 0.52
C ILE A 32 -20.96 -16.44 -0.95
N SER A 33 -21.16 -15.38 -1.71
CA SER A 33 -20.91 -15.37 -3.17
C SER A 33 -19.43 -15.31 -3.52
N MET A 34 -18.65 -14.66 -2.67
CA MET A 34 -17.19 -14.56 -2.76
C MET A 34 -16.59 -15.07 -1.47
N SER A 35 -15.67 -15.98 -1.56
CA SER A 35 -15.06 -16.73 -0.48
C SER A 35 -14.62 -15.87 0.73
N GLN A 36 -13.34 -15.66 0.86
CA GLN A 36 -12.71 -14.99 2.01
C GLN A 36 -12.99 -13.48 2.07
N GLU A 37 -13.11 -12.81 0.91
CA GLU A 37 -13.35 -11.36 0.82
C GLU A 37 -14.71 -10.99 1.41
N SER A 38 -15.76 -11.75 1.12
CA SER A 38 -17.10 -11.52 1.67
C SER A 38 -17.15 -11.73 3.18
N ILE A 39 -16.39 -12.69 3.69
CA ILE A 39 -16.26 -12.90 5.15
C ILE A 39 -15.53 -11.72 5.78
N ALA A 40 -14.41 -11.28 5.18
CA ALA A 40 -13.67 -10.14 5.68
C ALA A 40 -14.52 -8.86 5.70
N GLU A 41 -15.29 -8.60 4.63
CA GLU A 41 -16.20 -7.47 4.53
C GLU A 41 -17.31 -7.54 5.60
N SER A 42 -17.92 -8.71 5.78
CA SER A 42 -18.96 -8.93 6.80
C SER A 42 -18.46 -8.72 8.23
N MET A 43 -17.17 -8.93 8.47
CA MET A 43 -16.53 -8.68 9.77
C MET A 43 -16.15 -7.20 9.99
N MET A 44 -16.19 -6.36 8.95
CA MET A 44 -15.82 -4.95 9.05
C MET A 44 -16.92 -4.09 9.67
N ASP A 45 -16.52 -3.09 10.45
CA ASP A 45 -17.44 -2.08 10.98
C ASP A 45 -17.80 -1.07 9.88
N ARG A 46 -19.11 -0.83 9.63
CA ARG A 46 -19.61 0.12 8.63
C ARG A 46 -19.06 1.55 8.77
N ARG A 47 -18.73 1.98 9.99
CA ARG A 47 -18.14 3.31 10.26
C ARG A 47 -16.78 3.54 9.63
N GLN A 48 -16.11 2.49 9.17
CA GLN A 48 -14.75 2.56 8.64
C GLN A 48 -14.70 2.28 7.13
N TRP A 49 -15.81 2.30 6.43
CA TRP A 49 -15.86 2.05 4.98
C TRP A 49 -15.04 3.05 4.15
N PHE A 50 -14.97 4.30 4.59
CA PHE A 50 -14.20 5.35 3.90
C PHE A 50 -12.69 5.31 4.21
N ASN A 51 -12.23 4.40 5.06
CA ASN A 51 -10.84 4.29 5.38
C ASN A 51 -10.15 3.35 4.38
N PRO A 52 -9.18 3.84 3.56
CA PRO A 52 -8.56 3.07 2.49
C PRO A 52 -7.54 2.04 2.99
N PHE A 53 -7.13 2.08 4.27
CA PHE A 53 -6.11 1.17 4.79
C PHE A 53 -6.61 -0.27 4.89
N PRO A 54 -5.82 -1.26 4.41
CA PRO A 54 -6.16 -2.67 4.49
C PRO A 54 -6.18 -3.16 5.95
N ARG A 55 -7.08 -4.10 6.27
CA ARG A 55 -7.31 -4.58 7.65
C ARG A 55 -7.21 -6.08 7.78
N VAL A 56 -7.09 -6.78 6.68
CA VAL A 56 -6.89 -8.23 6.61
C VAL A 56 -5.67 -8.45 5.74
N ARG A 57 -4.80 -9.34 6.17
CA ARG A 57 -3.70 -9.81 5.35
C ARG A 57 -4.05 -11.19 4.83
N TYR A 58 -3.84 -11.40 3.55
CA TYR A 58 -4.03 -12.70 2.91
C TYR A 58 -2.69 -13.33 2.59
N THR A 59 -2.62 -14.65 2.65
CA THR A 59 -1.45 -15.40 2.22
C THR A 59 -1.86 -16.73 1.59
N GLU A 60 -1.25 -17.05 0.47
CA GLU A 60 -1.36 -18.35 -0.19
C GLU A 60 -0.21 -19.28 0.22
N ARG A 61 0.74 -18.75 0.99
CA ARG A 61 1.95 -19.46 1.40
C ARG A 61 1.77 -20.11 2.77
N PRO A 62 1.84 -21.46 2.86
CA PRO A 62 1.70 -22.18 4.14
C PRO A 62 2.81 -21.86 5.15
N ASP A 63 4.04 -21.56 4.68
CA ASP A 63 5.16 -21.16 5.53
C ASP A 63 4.90 -19.81 6.22
N ALA A 64 4.39 -18.82 5.48
CA ALA A 64 4.01 -17.51 6.01
C ALA A 64 2.85 -17.62 7.02
N ALA A 65 1.83 -18.44 6.71
CA ALA A 65 0.73 -18.72 7.63
C ALA A 65 1.24 -19.37 8.93
N THR A 66 2.13 -20.35 8.82
CA THR A 66 2.70 -21.03 9.99
C THR A 66 3.54 -20.08 10.85
N ALA A 67 4.38 -19.25 10.23
CA ALA A 67 5.17 -18.25 10.95
C ALA A 67 4.24 -17.28 11.72
N SER A 68 3.17 -16.81 11.10
CA SER A 68 2.19 -15.92 11.74
C SER A 68 1.47 -16.59 12.93
N ILE A 69 1.15 -17.89 12.85
CA ILE A 69 0.59 -18.65 13.99
C ILE A 69 1.59 -18.69 15.15
N MET A 70 2.87 -18.90 14.84
CA MET A 70 3.92 -18.94 15.87
C MET A 70 4.11 -17.58 16.56
N GLU A 71 3.80 -16.48 15.89
CA GLU A 71 3.77 -15.12 16.43
C GLU A 71 2.50 -14.80 17.22
N GLY A 72 1.53 -15.72 17.27
CA GLY A 72 0.27 -15.58 18.00
C GLY A 72 -0.89 -15.04 17.17
N SER A 73 -0.73 -14.95 15.85
CA SER A 73 -1.81 -14.57 14.94
C SER A 73 -2.84 -15.70 14.77
N ILE A 74 -4.07 -15.33 14.43
CA ILE A 74 -5.17 -16.24 14.14
C ILE A 74 -5.27 -16.38 12.62
N ILE A 75 -5.29 -17.60 12.14
CA ILE A 75 -5.50 -17.90 10.74
C ILE A 75 -6.95 -18.36 10.55
N VAL A 76 -7.64 -17.72 9.61
CA VAL A 76 -8.99 -18.14 9.19
C VAL A 76 -8.89 -18.74 7.80
N LEU A 77 -9.26 -20.00 7.69
CA LEU A 77 -9.36 -20.74 6.44
C LEU A 77 -10.82 -20.78 6.03
N VAL A 78 -11.09 -20.46 4.77
CA VAL A 78 -12.43 -20.46 4.19
C VAL A 78 -12.47 -21.48 3.08
N ASP A 79 -13.49 -22.31 3.06
CA ASP A 79 -13.69 -23.30 2.00
C ASP A 79 -13.79 -22.61 0.64
N ASN A 80 -13.26 -23.26 -0.39
CA ASN A 80 -13.18 -22.76 -1.76
C ASN A 80 -12.39 -21.46 -1.92
N SER A 81 -11.51 -21.13 -0.96
CA SER A 81 -10.64 -19.97 -1.01
C SER A 81 -9.18 -20.37 -1.18
N PRO A 82 -8.43 -19.76 -2.12
CA PRO A 82 -7.02 -20.10 -2.35
C PRO A 82 -6.11 -19.55 -1.26
N ALA A 83 -6.53 -18.52 -0.51
CA ALA A 83 -5.69 -17.85 0.47
C ALA A 83 -6.27 -17.93 1.89
N ALA A 84 -5.39 -17.90 2.87
CA ALA A 84 -5.72 -17.82 4.28
C ALA A 84 -5.72 -16.37 4.75
N MET A 85 -6.69 -16.01 5.62
CA MET A 85 -6.75 -14.70 6.27
C MET A 85 -5.94 -14.72 7.56
N ILE A 86 -5.09 -13.72 7.77
CA ILE A 86 -4.29 -13.53 8.98
C ILE A 86 -4.88 -12.39 9.80
N LEU A 87 -5.16 -12.63 11.08
CA LEU A 87 -5.72 -11.67 12.04
C LEU A 87 -4.99 -11.75 13.39
N PRO A 88 -4.83 -10.62 14.11
CA PRO A 88 -5.04 -9.23 13.71
C PRO A 88 -3.93 -8.78 12.76
N THR A 89 -4.21 -7.78 11.93
CA THR A 89 -3.21 -7.18 11.07
C THR A 89 -2.83 -5.80 11.58
N ARG A 90 -1.55 -5.48 11.43
CA ARG A 90 -0.94 -4.20 11.76
C ARG A 90 -0.44 -3.54 10.49
N PHE A 91 -0.24 -2.23 10.52
CA PHE A 91 0.30 -1.50 9.36
C PHE A 91 1.62 -2.09 8.85
N PHE A 92 2.54 -2.40 9.75
CA PHE A 92 3.86 -2.95 9.39
C PHE A 92 3.80 -4.33 8.76
N ASP A 93 2.75 -5.11 9.01
CA ASP A 93 2.58 -6.44 8.40
C ASP A 93 2.35 -6.35 6.87
N PHE A 94 1.85 -5.21 6.38
CA PHE A 94 1.68 -4.94 4.96
C PHE A 94 2.95 -4.38 4.29
N VAL A 95 3.87 -3.80 5.06
CA VAL A 95 5.15 -3.27 4.56
C VAL A 95 6.22 -4.35 4.50
N GLN A 96 6.11 -5.38 5.34
CA GLN A 96 7.05 -6.48 5.39
C GLN A 96 6.69 -7.58 4.40
N GLU A 97 7.71 -8.14 3.76
CA GLU A 97 7.56 -9.31 2.90
C GLU A 97 8.17 -10.54 3.57
N THR A 98 7.53 -11.69 3.40
CA THR A 98 8.00 -12.96 3.99
C THR A 98 9.42 -13.31 3.54
N ASN A 99 9.78 -12.92 2.33
CA ASN A 99 11.12 -13.18 1.78
C ASN A 99 12.24 -12.44 2.53
N ASP A 100 11.93 -11.32 3.22
CA ASP A 100 12.93 -10.56 3.98
C ASP A 100 13.52 -11.35 5.14
N PHE A 101 12.81 -12.36 5.64
CA PHE A 101 13.28 -13.23 6.72
C PHE A 101 14.28 -14.28 6.27
N TYR A 102 14.36 -14.55 4.96
CA TYR A 102 15.33 -15.49 4.39
C TYR A 102 16.68 -14.85 4.06
N PHE A 103 16.78 -13.52 4.10
CA PHE A 103 18.03 -12.80 3.89
C PHE A 103 18.84 -12.65 5.19
N PRO A 104 20.17 -12.46 5.09
CA PRO A 104 20.97 -12.07 6.24
C PRO A 104 20.39 -10.83 6.93
N PRO A 105 20.52 -10.70 8.27
CA PRO A 105 19.85 -9.64 9.05
C PRO A 105 20.11 -8.22 8.53
N LEU A 106 21.33 -7.94 8.08
CA LEU A 106 21.69 -6.63 7.51
C LEU A 106 20.91 -6.34 6.22
N VAL A 107 20.84 -7.32 5.32
CA VAL A 107 20.15 -7.16 4.02
C VAL A 107 18.64 -7.04 4.24
N GLY A 108 18.06 -7.88 5.09
CA GLY A 108 16.64 -7.81 5.44
C GLY A 108 16.26 -6.47 6.08
N SER A 109 17.11 -5.94 6.97
CA SER A 109 16.90 -4.62 7.57
C SER A 109 16.99 -3.49 6.54
N TYR A 110 17.96 -3.53 5.65
CA TYR A 110 18.10 -2.58 4.55
C TYR A 110 16.86 -2.55 3.65
N LEU A 111 16.38 -3.73 3.23
CA LEU A 111 15.18 -3.83 2.37
C LEU A 111 13.92 -3.28 3.06
N ARG A 112 13.75 -3.51 4.36
CA ARG A 112 12.63 -2.94 5.13
C ARG A 112 12.68 -1.42 5.18
N ILE A 113 13.86 -0.85 5.49
CA ILE A 113 14.05 0.61 5.50
C ILE A 113 13.79 1.19 4.11
N LEU A 114 14.34 0.56 3.06
CA LEU A 114 14.15 0.98 1.69
C LEU A 114 12.65 1.02 1.32
N ARG A 115 11.87 0.00 1.69
CA ARG A 115 10.42 0.00 1.44
C ARG A 115 9.71 1.15 2.15
N VAL A 116 10.02 1.39 3.42
CA VAL A 116 9.42 2.52 4.15
C VAL A 116 9.74 3.85 3.45
N VAL A 117 10.99 4.05 3.04
CA VAL A 117 11.42 5.24 2.29
C VAL A 117 10.65 5.35 0.96
N VAL A 118 10.55 4.26 0.21
CA VAL A 118 9.79 4.22 -1.05
C VAL A 118 8.31 4.55 -0.82
N PHE A 119 7.68 4.03 0.23
CA PHE A 119 6.31 4.38 0.58
C PHE A 119 6.13 5.88 0.85
N LEU A 120 7.02 6.47 1.65
CA LEU A 120 6.98 7.90 1.93
C LEU A 120 7.22 8.73 0.67
N LEU A 121 8.18 8.34 -0.15
CA LEU A 121 8.45 9.01 -1.43
C LEU A 121 7.25 8.93 -2.36
N THR A 122 6.61 7.78 -2.53
CA THR A 122 5.41 7.66 -3.39
C THR A 122 4.26 8.53 -2.91
N LEU A 123 4.16 8.79 -1.62
CA LEU A 123 3.10 9.62 -1.06
C LEU A 123 3.36 11.12 -1.25
N PHE A 124 4.60 11.57 -1.03
CA PHE A 124 4.93 12.99 -0.94
C PHE A 124 5.60 13.58 -2.19
N ILE A 125 6.25 12.78 -3.04
CA ILE A 125 7.08 13.28 -4.13
C ILE A 125 6.28 14.17 -5.09
N THR A 126 5.11 13.74 -5.52
CA THR A 126 4.30 14.51 -6.49
C THR A 126 3.63 15.75 -5.88
N PRO A 127 3.00 15.72 -4.67
CA PRO A 127 2.44 16.94 -4.09
C PRO A 127 3.50 17.97 -3.70
N VAL A 128 4.65 17.54 -3.18
CA VAL A 128 5.75 18.44 -2.82
C VAL A 128 6.37 19.05 -4.07
N TRP A 129 6.66 18.24 -5.09
CA TRP A 129 7.19 18.76 -6.35
C TRP A 129 6.23 19.74 -7.01
N TYR A 130 4.92 19.44 -7.02
CA TYR A 130 3.90 20.33 -7.53
C TYR A 130 3.93 21.72 -6.84
N LEU A 131 4.06 21.75 -5.51
CA LEU A 131 4.17 23.01 -4.77
C LEU A 131 5.48 23.76 -5.05
N LEU A 132 6.59 23.05 -5.18
CA LEU A 132 7.89 23.65 -5.52
C LEU A 132 7.87 24.30 -6.90
N VAL A 133 7.27 23.65 -7.89
CA VAL A 133 7.16 24.19 -9.25
C VAL A 133 6.31 25.45 -9.32
N GLN A 134 5.38 25.64 -8.38
CA GLN A 134 4.58 26.87 -8.29
C GLN A 134 5.33 28.05 -7.64
N ASP A 135 6.49 27.81 -7.04
CA ASP A 135 7.30 28.85 -6.44
C ASP A 135 8.05 29.65 -7.54
N PRO A 136 7.79 30.95 -7.68
CA PRO A 136 8.45 31.78 -8.69
C PRO A 136 9.96 31.91 -8.49
N ASP A 137 10.47 31.69 -7.28
CA ASP A 137 11.90 31.76 -6.96
C ASP A 137 12.65 30.44 -7.22
N LEU A 138 11.95 29.37 -7.55
CA LEU A 138 12.56 28.05 -7.79
C LEU A 138 13.68 28.07 -8.85
N PRO A 139 13.53 28.73 -10.02
CA PRO A 139 14.56 28.75 -11.04
C PRO A 139 15.89 29.37 -10.58
N ASN A 140 15.83 30.23 -9.57
CA ASN A 140 17.03 30.95 -9.01
C ASN A 140 17.57 30.24 -7.76
N SER A 141 16.98 29.16 -7.32
CA SER A 141 17.37 28.41 -6.13
C SER A 141 18.36 27.29 -6.43
N ALA A 142 18.93 26.70 -5.39
CA ALA A 142 19.72 25.47 -5.50
C ALA A 142 18.91 24.28 -6.04
N LEU A 143 17.58 24.39 -6.05
CA LEU A 143 16.63 23.39 -6.55
C LEU A 143 16.16 23.66 -7.98
N SER A 144 16.86 24.53 -8.72
CA SER A 144 16.50 24.89 -10.10
C SER A 144 16.35 23.70 -11.06
N PHE A 145 17.02 22.59 -10.76
CA PHE A 145 16.88 21.35 -11.54
C PHE A 145 15.50 20.69 -11.43
N LEU A 146 14.65 21.09 -10.45
CA LEU A 146 13.27 20.63 -10.31
C LEU A 146 12.28 21.50 -11.09
N ALA A 147 12.72 22.64 -11.60
CA ALA A 147 11.87 23.56 -12.34
C ALA A 147 11.49 22.95 -13.69
N VAL A 148 10.26 23.21 -14.12
CA VAL A 148 9.80 22.84 -15.46
C VAL A 148 10.41 23.80 -16.47
N THR A 149 11.13 23.25 -17.44
CA THR A 149 11.82 24.03 -18.48
C THR A 149 11.11 24.03 -19.82
N SER A 150 10.18 23.07 -20.01
CA SER A 150 9.43 22.90 -21.25
C SER A 150 8.18 23.78 -21.27
N GLU A 151 7.81 24.28 -22.46
CA GLU A 151 6.52 24.92 -22.65
C GLU A 151 5.38 23.87 -22.54
N TYR A 152 4.26 24.26 -21.94
CA TYR A 152 3.12 23.38 -21.78
C TYR A 152 1.80 24.15 -21.90
N GLU A 153 0.80 23.53 -22.51
CA GLU A 153 -0.54 24.07 -22.64
C GLU A 153 -1.49 23.62 -21.53
N VAL A 154 -1.25 22.42 -20.97
CA VAL A 154 -2.08 21.81 -19.94
C VAL A 154 -1.51 22.13 -18.57
N PRO A 155 -2.31 22.60 -17.60
CA PRO A 155 -1.83 22.87 -16.24
C PRO A 155 -1.17 21.64 -15.61
N ILE A 156 -0.07 21.82 -14.87
CA ILE A 156 0.74 20.74 -14.26
C ILE A 156 -0.12 19.79 -13.38
N LEU A 157 -1.07 20.36 -12.63
CA LEU A 157 -2.01 19.54 -11.85
C LEU A 157 -2.80 18.57 -12.73
N ALA A 158 -3.32 19.07 -13.85
CA ALA A 158 -4.11 18.23 -14.78
C ALA A 158 -3.22 17.17 -15.44
N GLN A 159 -1.96 17.50 -15.75
CA GLN A 159 -0.99 16.53 -16.26
C GLN A 159 -0.71 15.41 -15.26
N LEU A 160 -0.52 15.73 -13.97
CA LEU A 160 -0.29 14.75 -12.90
C LEU A 160 -1.51 13.83 -12.74
N LEU A 161 -2.73 14.39 -12.68
CA LEU A 161 -3.96 13.62 -12.55
C LEU A 161 -4.23 12.74 -13.78
N LEU A 162 -3.99 13.28 -14.97
CA LEU A 162 -4.13 12.53 -16.22
C LEU A 162 -3.15 11.35 -16.28
N THR A 163 -1.89 11.57 -15.90
CA THR A 163 -0.88 10.51 -15.91
C THR A 163 -1.17 9.45 -14.86
N GLU A 164 -1.69 9.80 -13.67
CA GLU A 164 -2.20 8.83 -12.68
C GLU A 164 -3.31 7.96 -13.27
N PHE A 165 -4.26 8.58 -13.96
CA PHE A 165 -5.35 7.86 -14.61
C PHE A 165 -4.84 6.92 -15.71
N ILE A 166 -3.89 7.38 -16.52
CA ILE A 166 -3.27 6.58 -17.60
C ILE A 166 -2.55 5.37 -17.01
N VAL A 167 -1.78 5.55 -15.94
CA VAL A 167 -1.08 4.44 -15.26
C VAL A 167 -2.07 3.40 -14.74
N ASP A 168 -3.22 3.81 -14.20
CA ASP A 168 -4.27 2.87 -13.78
C ASP A 168 -4.91 2.16 -14.96
N LEU A 169 -5.20 2.89 -16.02
CA LEU A 169 -5.75 2.29 -17.23
C LEU A 169 -4.82 1.23 -17.81
N LEU A 170 -3.51 1.49 -17.83
CA LEU A 170 -2.50 0.52 -18.24
C LEU A 170 -2.48 -0.72 -17.33
N LYS A 171 -2.60 -0.54 -16.01
CA LYS A 171 -2.70 -1.65 -15.07
C LYS A 171 -3.95 -2.49 -15.31
N LEU A 172 -5.11 -1.84 -15.45
CA LEU A 172 -6.37 -2.53 -15.75
C LEU A 172 -6.32 -3.27 -17.10
N ALA A 173 -5.75 -2.65 -18.11
CA ALA A 173 -5.56 -3.28 -19.43
C ALA A 173 -4.65 -4.51 -19.32
N SER A 174 -3.58 -4.45 -18.52
CA SER A 174 -2.65 -5.58 -18.35
C SER A 174 -3.30 -6.78 -17.66
N LEU A 175 -4.27 -6.57 -16.76
CA LEU A 175 -4.99 -7.66 -16.08
C LEU A 175 -5.92 -8.42 -17.02
N ASN A 176 -6.48 -7.75 -18.04
CA ASN A 176 -7.45 -8.31 -18.96
C ASN A 176 -6.82 -8.80 -20.27
N THR A 177 -5.53 -8.58 -20.46
CA THR A 177 -4.82 -8.93 -21.71
C THR A 177 -4.04 -10.23 -21.52
N PRO A 178 -4.11 -11.18 -22.47
CA PRO A 178 -3.26 -12.37 -22.46
C PRO A 178 -1.77 -11.98 -22.39
N SER A 179 -0.99 -12.72 -21.61
CA SER A 179 0.42 -12.40 -21.28
C SER A 179 1.30 -12.17 -22.52
N VAL A 180 0.99 -12.82 -23.64
CA VAL A 180 1.73 -12.69 -24.92
C VAL A 180 1.62 -11.25 -25.48
N PHE A 181 0.48 -10.58 -25.31
CA PHE A 181 0.23 -9.24 -25.84
C PHE A 181 0.52 -8.13 -24.81
N SER A 182 0.55 -8.45 -23.53
CA SER A 182 0.73 -7.50 -22.43
C SER A 182 1.99 -6.65 -22.60
N ASN A 183 3.13 -7.26 -22.95
CA ASN A 183 4.39 -6.56 -23.18
C ASN A 183 4.31 -5.60 -24.36
N SER A 184 3.69 -6.00 -25.46
CA SER A 184 3.55 -5.17 -26.67
C SER A 184 2.65 -3.96 -26.41
N PHE A 185 1.52 -4.15 -25.71
CA PHE A 185 0.62 -3.05 -25.35
C PHE A 185 1.28 -2.06 -24.38
N SER A 186 2.04 -2.55 -23.41
CA SER A 186 2.78 -1.68 -22.47
C SER A 186 3.84 -0.85 -23.20
N MET A 187 4.54 -1.44 -24.15
CA MET A 187 5.57 -0.77 -24.94
C MET A 187 4.95 0.29 -25.89
N ILE A 188 3.88 -0.06 -26.59
CA ILE A 188 3.16 0.89 -27.45
C ILE A 188 2.56 2.03 -26.62
N GLY A 189 1.93 1.70 -25.48
CA GLY A 189 1.38 2.71 -24.57
C GLY A 189 2.43 3.69 -24.08
N ALA A 190 3.59 3.19 -23.65
CA ALA A 190 4.70 4.03 -23.18
C ALA A 190 5.24 4.93 -24.31
N LEU A 191 5.37 4.41 -25.52
CA LEU A 191 5.90 5.15 -26.66
C LEU A 191 4.92 6.21 -27.16
N VAL A 192 3.64 5.84 -27.32
CA VAL A 192 2.59 6.75 -27.79
C VAL A 192 2.33 7.86 -26.77
N LEU A 193 2.21 7.50 -25.48
CA LEU A 193 1.92 8.47 -24.41
C LEU A 193 3.15 9.30 -24.05
N GLY A 194 4.36 8.73 -24.08
CA GLY A 194 5.59 9.45 -23.77
C GLY A 194 5.94 10.44 -24.87
N ASP A 195 6.26 9.95 -26.05
CA ASP A 195 6.82 10.80 -27.11
C ASP A 195 5.79 11.76 -27.71
N PHE A 196 4.59 11.28 -28.05
CA PHE A 196 3.59 12.14 -28.71
C PHE A 196 2.98 13.16 -27.76
N ALA A 197 2.72 12.80 -26.49
CA ALA A 197 2.15 13.73 -25.52
C ALA A 197 3.13 14.86 -25.17
N VAL A 198 4.44 14.57 -25.13
CA VAL A 198 5.49 15.59 -24.92
C VAL A 198 5.63 16.46 -26.17
N GLN A 199 5.67 15.88 -27.37
CA GLN A 199 5.74 16.65 -28.62
C GLN A 199 4.52 17.54 -28.83
N ALA A 200 3.35 17.13 -28.37
CA ALA A 200 2.12 17.90 -28.41
C ALA A 200 2.01 18.96 -27.27
N HIS A 201 3.01 19.12 -26.43
CA HIS A 201 3.02 20.00 -25.25
C HIS A 201 1.89 19.72 -24.23
N TRP A 202 1.33 18.50 -24.27
CA TRP A 202 0.30 18.06 -23.32
C TRP A 202 0.88 17.59 -22.00
N LEU A 203 2.06 16.96 -22.05
CA LEU A 203 2.78 16.48 -20.87
C LEU A 203 4.22 17.01 -20.92
N VAL A 204 4.74 17.43 -19.77
CA VAL A 204 6.14 17.77 -19.62
C VAL A 204 6.97 16.56 -19.21
N PRO A 205 8.23 16.45 -19.66
CA PRO A 205 9.11 15.32 -19.32
C PRO A 205 9.28 15.11 -17.83
N GLU A 206 9.28 16.19 -17.04
CA GLU A 206 9.42 16.15 -15.58
C GLU A 206 8.23 15.43 -14.92
N VAL A 207 6.99 15.72 -15.36
CA VAL A 207 5.80 15.00 -14.88
C VAL A 207 5.93 13.51 -15.16
N LEU A 208 6.35 13.14 -16.39
CA LEU A 208 6.51 11.74 -16.76
C LEU A 208 7.58 11.05 -15.92
N ALA A 209 8.71 11.73 -15.63
CA ALA A 209 9.79 11.19 -14.80
C ALA A 209 9.32 10.89 -13.37
N TYR A 210 8.62 11.83 -12.71
CA TYR A 210 8.10 11.61 -11.35
C TYR A 210 7.02 10.55 -11.33
N MET A 211 6.14 10.53 -12.32
CA MET A 211 5.08 9.52 -12.39
C MET A 211 5.60 8.13 -12.73
N ALA A 212 6.65 8.03 -13.56
CA ALA A 212 7.34 6.76 -13.82
C ALA A 212 7.99 6.22 -12.53
N PHE A 213 8.66 7.09 -11.75
CA PHE A 213 9.20 6.69 -10.44
C PHE A 213 8.08 6.15 -9.53
N VAL A 214 6.97 6.87 -9.40
CA VAL A 214 5.83 6.45 -8.59
C VAL A 214 5.24 5.13 -9.08
N ALA A 215 5.11 4.93 -10.39
CA ALA A 215 4.61 3.69 -10.98
C ALA A 215 5.52 2.50 -10.65
N ILE A 216 6.83 2.66 -10.82
CA ILE A 216 7.84 1.63 -10.49
C ILE A 216 7.82 1.33 -8.99
N ALA A 217 7.79 2.37 -8.16
CA ALA A 217 7.77 2.24 -6.71
C ALA A 217 6.52 1.50 -6.19
N ASN A 218 5.39 1.63 -6.88
CA ASN A 218 4.18 0.85 -6.57
C ASN A 218 4.37 -0.66 -6.80
N PHE A 219 5.21 -1.08 -7.75
CA PHE A 219 5.52 -2.50 -7.96
C PHE A 219 6.47 -3.06 -6.89
N ALA A 220 7.24 -2.21 -6.22
CA ALA A 220 8.11 -2.61 -5.12
C ALA A 220 7.33 -2.87 -3.81
N GLN A 221 6.03 -2.58 -3.77
CA GLN A 221 5.20 -2.75 -2.59
C GLN A 221 4.70 -4.19 -2.46
N PRO A 222 4.83 -4.83 -1.28
CA PRO A 222 4.43 -6.22 -1.08
C PRO A 222 2.92 -6.42 -1.04
N SER A 223 2.14 -5.36 -0.72
CA SER A 223 0.68 -5.39 -0.68
C SER A 223 0.07 -4.45 -1.71
N TYR A 224 -0.69 -5.02 -2.64
CA TYR A 224 -1.47 -4.24 -3.61
C TYR A 224 -2.49 -3.32 -2.95
N GLU A 225 -3.17 -3.79 -1.92
CA GLU A 225 -4.19 -3.03 -1.18
C GLU A 225 -3.59 -1.78 -0.54
N LEU A 226 -2.43 -1.93 0.12
CA LEU A 226 -1.71 -0.80 0.70
C LEU A 226 -1.23 0.17 -0.39
N GLY A 227 -0.77 -0.33 -1.53
CA GLY A 227 -0.38 0.48 -2.67
C GLY A 227 -1.51 1.37 -3.19
N TYR A 228 -2.72 0.82 -3.35
CA TYR A 228 -3.89 1.59 -3.74
C TYR A 228 -4.34 2.57 -2.65
N ALA A 229 -4.24 2.20 -1.36
CA ALA A 229 -4.52 3.12 -0.27
C ALA A 229 -3.59 4.35 -0.34
N PHE A 230 -2.28 4.15 -0.49
CA PHE A 230 -1.32 5.25 -0.64
C PHE A 230 -1.56 6.09 -1.89
N LYS A 231 -1.98 5.46 -2.99
CA LYS A 231 -2.37 6.19 -4.19
C LYS A 231 -3.54 7.13 -3.94
N LEU A 232 -4.64 6.64 -3.35
CA LEU A 232 -5.79 7.47 -3.02
C LEU A 232 -5.40 8.62 -2.08
N LEU A 233 -4.57 8.34 -1.08
CA LEU A 233 -4.08 9.36 -0.15
C LEU A 233 -3.17 10.38 -0.86
N ARG A 234 -2.34 9.98 -1.82
CA ARG A 234 -1.55 10.89 -2.65
C ARG A 234 -2.44 11.81 -3.49
N LEU A 235 -3.51 11.29 -4.11
CA LEU A 235 -4.47 12.11 -4.83
C LEU A 235 -5.13 13.16 -3.93
N VAL A 236 -5.51 12.78 -2.71
CA VAL A 236 -6.03 13.71 -1.70
C VAL A 236 -4.99 14.78 -1.35
N LEU A 237 -3.73 14.40 -1.13
CA LEU A 237 -2.63 15.34 -0.88
C LEU A 237 -2.41 16.29 -2.05
N LEU A 238 -2.41 15.77 -3.27
CA LEU A 238 -2.20 16.58 -4.47
C LEU A 238 -3.33 17.61 -4.64
N VAL A 239 -4.58 17.20 -4.50
CA VAL A 239 -5.74 18.09 -4.63
C VAL A 239 -5.77 19.13 -3.49
N SER A 240 -5.51 18.72 -2.24
CA SER A 240 -5.46 19.64 -1.11
C SER A 240 -4.31 20.64 -1.22
N SER A 241 -3.15 20.20 -1.73
CA SER A 241 -1.99 21.06 -2.02
C SER A 241 -2.30 22.06 -3.13
N ALA A 242 -3.02 21.64 -4.16
CA ALA A 242 -3.42 22.51 -5.24
C ALA A 242 -4.43 23.60 -4.79
N ALA A 243 -5.32 23.25 -3.86
CA ALA A 243 -6.35 24.17 -3.35
C ALA A 243 -5.80 25.17 -2.32
N LEU A 244 -4.93 24.75 -1.40
CA LEU A 244 -4.50 25.50 -0.23
C LEU A 244 -2.96 25.66 -0.11
N GLY A 245 -2.20 25.27 -1.13
CA GLY A 245 -0.74 25.35 -1.12
C GLY A 245 -0.11 24.47 -0.01
N TRP A 246 0.94 24.98 0.62
CA TRP A 246 1.65 24.30 1.72
C TRP A 246 0.76 23.98 2.93
N VAL A 247 -0.25 24.81 3.20
CA VAL A 247 -1.25 24.56 4.25
C VAL A 247 -2.09 23.33 3.89
N GLY A 248 -2.47 23.17 2.62
CA GLY A 248 -3.18 22.01 2.12
C GLY A 248 -2.39 20.73 2.27
N LEU A 249 -1.08 20.76 1.99
CA LEU A 249 -0.17 19.64 2.22
C LEU A 249 -0.13 19.25 3.71
N ALA A 250 -0.01 20.24 4.60
CA ALA A 250 0.03 19.99 6.05
C ALA A 250 -1.29 19.41 6.56
N LEU A 251 -2.43 19.96 6.17
CA LEU A 251 -3.75 19.47 6.55
C LEU A 251 -4.03 18.07 5.97
N GLY A 252 -3.67 17.83 4.73
CA GLY A 252 -3.80 16.51 4.10
C GLY A 252 -2.92 15.47 4.80
N THR A 253 -1.69 15.81 5.15
CA THR A 253 -0.81 14.94 5.93
C THR A 253 -1.38 14.65 7.31
N LEU A 254 -1.91 15.66 8.00
CA LEU A 254 -2.60 15.48 9.29
C LEU A 254 -3.80 14.55 9.15
N LEU A 255 -4.61 14.71 8.10
CA LEU A 255 -5.72 13.81 7.80
C LEU A 255 -5.25 12.36 7.65
N ILE A 256 -4.17 12.12 6.91
CA ILE A 256 -3.60 10.78 6.73
C ILE A 256 -3.16 10.18 8.07
N ILE A 257 -2.48 10.95 8.90
CA ILE A 257 -2.05 10.51 10.24
C ILE A 257 -3.27 10.16 11.09
N VAL A 258 -4.30 11.01 11.10
CA VAL A 258 -5.55 10.75 11.83
C VAL A 258 -6.23 9.48 11.32
N LEU A 259 -6.35 9.30 10.00
CA LEU A 259 -6.91 8.07 9.42
C LEU A 259 -6.11 6.84 9.84
N LEU A 260 -4.79 6.91 9.82
CA LEU A 260 -3.92 5.80 10.19
C LEU A 260 -4.07 5.43 11.68
N VAL A 261 -4.11 6.43 12.56
CA VAL A 261 -4.25 6.23 14.02
C VAL A 261 -5.66 5.75 14.39
N THR A 262 -6.68 6.21 13.69
CA THR A 262 -8.09 5.84 13.94
C THR A 262 -8.47 4.50 13.29
N THR A 263 -7.63 3.95 12.42
CA THR A 263 -7.85 2.63 11.82
C THR A 263 -7.88 1.54 12.90
N ARG A 264 -8.94 0.75 12.92
CA ARG A 264 -9.09 -0.36 13.86
C ARG A 264 -8.99 -1.70 13.11
N PRO A 265 -8.10 -2.61 13.52
CA PRO A 265 -8.09 -3.98 13.00
C PRO A 265 -9.42 -4.69 13.25
N ILE A 266 -9.78 -5.65 12.41
CA ILE A 266 -11.05 -6.40 12.51
C ILE A 266 -11.21 -7.11 13.88
N ALA A 267 -10.11 -7.64 14.38
CA ALA A 267 -10.11 -8.37 15.65
C ALA A 267 -9.93 -7.48 16.90
N GLY A 268 -9.84 -6.14 16.72
CA GLY A 268 -9.51 -5.20 17.77
C GLY A 268 -7.99 -5.11 18.02
N GLY A 269 -7.59 -4.14 18.85
CA GLY A 269 -6.19 -3.79 19.08
C GLY A 269 -5.84 -2.46 18.40
N HIS A 270 -4.56 -2.13 18.39
CA HIS A 270 -4.05 -0.89 17.80
C HIS A 270 -3.38 -1.21 16.44
N TYR A 271 -3.77 -0.48 15.39
CA TYR A 271 -3.22 -0.66 14.06
C TYR A 271 -1.75 -0.21 13.96
N MET A 272 -1.38 0.86 14.67
CA MET A 272 -0.04 1.47 14.67
C MET A 272 0.88 1.02 15.80
N LEU A 273 0.34 0.56 16.94
CA LEU A 273 1.12 0.29 18.15
C LEU A 273 1.92 -1.02 18.06
N SER A 274 2.92 -1.04 17.21
CA SER A 274 3.96 -2.07 17.25
C SER A 274 5.36 -1.53 16.90
N LEU A 275 5.62 -0.24 17.18
CA LEU A 275 6.97 0.31 17.07
C LEU A 275 7.96 -0.36 18.05
N ILE A 276 7.46 -0.98 19.12
CA ILE A 276 8.30 -1.63 20.16
C ILE A 276 8.83 -2.99 19.69
N HIS A 277 8.17 -3.66 18.73
CA HIS A 277 8.61 -4.97 18.23
C HIS A 277 9.56 -4.92 17.02
N ILE A 278 9.89 -3.75 16.49
CA ILE A 278 10.91 -3.61 15.43
C ILE A 278 12.32 -3.98 15.97
N SER A 279 12.52 -3.90 17.28
CA SER A 279 13.80 -4.22 17.94
C SER A 279 13.94 -5.67 18.41
N GLU A 280 12.91 -6.51 18.29
CA GLU A 280 12.95 -7.90 18.79
C GLU A 280 13.07 -9.03 17.73
N PRO A 281 13.31 -8.81 16.43
CA PRO A 281 13.44 -9.93 15.48
C PRO A 281 14.71 -10.79 15.73
N THR A 282 15.64 -10.34 16.57
CA THR A 282 16.89 -11.04 16.81
C THR A 282 16.86 -12.02 17.98
N ARG A 283 15.84 -12.00 18.84
CA ARG A 283 15.78 -12.93 19.98
C ARG A 283 15.18 -14.30 19.68
N HIS A 284 14.44 -14.44 18.59
CA HIS A 284 13.79 -15.72 18.23
C HIS A 284 14.56 -16.55 17.19
N ALA A 285 15.61 -16.00 16.57
CA ALA A 285 16.49 -16.75 15.67
C ALA A 285 17.60 -17.55 16.40
N GLN A 286 17.66 -17.48 17.73
CA GLN A 286 18.59 -18.24 18.55
C GLN A 286 17.85 -19.24 19.43
N ILE A 287 17.14 -20.18 18.82
CA ILE A 287 16.83 -21.44 19.48
C ILE A 287 17.31 -22.53 18.54
N SER A 288 18.49 -23.00 18.84
CA SER A 288 19.09 -24.26 18.44
C SER A 288 18.15 -25.45 18.67
#